data_96fc9a40479788396361eab4f3d727e8
#
_entry.id   96fc9a40479788396361eab4f3d727e8
#
_cell.length_a   1.000
_cell.length_b   1.000
_cell.length_c   1.000
_cell.angle_alpha   90.00
_cell.angle_beta   90.00
_cell.angle_gamma   90.00
#
_symmetry.space_group_name_H-M   'P 1'
#
loop_
_entity.id
_entity.type
_entity.pdbx_description
1 polymer ?
#
loop_
_entity_poly.entity_id
_entity_poly.type
_entity_poly.pdbx_seq_one_letter_code
_entity_poly.pdbx_strand_id
1 'polypeptide(L)'
;MSEPDAQPQHRPDEPSDAATSETPEAGEFARQFAAAAEKSGLGALARDERLSGRDLLGAVGGVRGILEALLPGLVFLVTYSVLTSFAGWATESALIPSLAASVGLAVVFTAVRIATKGQPTQAIAGLIGVLASAALALWTGNARDNYVLGFFTNAAYVVALLVSLLVRWPALGLIVGFLMGEGVSWRDDRRKYRAAQFLTLVWIGLFAARLLVQVPFYLVDNVEALGATRLLMGVPLYALVLVFSWLVVRAVYPSAARSPK
;
A
#
# COMPACT_ATOMS: atom_id res chain seq x y z
N MET A 1 36.12 -17.43 -77.48
CA MET A 1 35.13 -16.37 -77.25
C MET A 1 34.26 -16.90 -76.14
N SER A 2 34.70 -16.69 -74.89
CA SER A 2 34.15 -17.27 -73.68
C SER A 2 33.57 -16.13 -72.88
N GLU A 3 32.30 -16.27 -72.57
CA GLU A 3 31.53 -15.37 -71.73
C GLU A 3 31.93 -15.55 -70.24
N PRO A 4 32.10 -14.50 -69.44
CA PRO A 4 32.41 -14.66 -68.06
C PRO A 4 31.14 -14.78 -67.23
N ASP A 5 31.15 -15.75 -66.31
CA ASP A 5 30.18 -16.08 -65.29
C ASP A 5 29.88 -14.87 -64.39
N ALA A 6 28.62 -14.56 -64.28
CA ALA A 6 28.10 -13.59 -63.29
C ALA A 6 27.90 -14.27 -61.93
N GLN A 7 28.72 -13.94 -60.96
CA GLN A 7 28.52 -14.29 -59.54
C GLN A 7 27.33 -13.54 -58.95
N PRO A 8 26.46 -14.17 -58.16
CA PRO A 8 25.39 -13.50 -57.44
C PRO A 8 25.99 -12.72 -56.24
N GLN A 9 25.73 -11.43 -56.21
CA GLN A 9 26.06 -10.55 -55.10
C GLN A 9 25.32 -10.95 -53.83
N HIS A 10 26.06 -11.31 -52.82
CA HIS A 10 25.58 -11.53 -51.47
C HIS A 10 25.10 -10.19 -50.88
N ARG A 11 23.78 -10.09 -50.66
CA ARG A 11 23.14 -8.96 -49.98
C ARG A 11 23.44 -9.11 -48.50
N PRO A 12 23.97 -8.08 -47.78
CA PRO A 12 24.11 -8.14 -46.31
C PRO A 12 22.74 -8.23 -45.68
N ASP A 13 22.59 -9.16 -44.73
CA ASP A 13 21.40 -9.34 -43.92
C ASP A 13 21.04 -8.05 -43.19
N GLU A 14 19.86 -7.54 -43.46
CA GLU A 14 19.24 -6.49 -42.65
C GLU A 14 19.06 -7.03 -41.22
N PRO A 15 19.44 -6.27 -40.17
CA PRO A 15 19.10 -6.67 -38.80
C PRO A 15 17.60 -6.65 -38.65
N SER A 16 17.05 -7.83 -38.33
CA SER A 16 15.66 -8.02 -37.95
C SER A 16 15.34 -7.11 -36.76
N ASP A 17 14.67 -5.99 -37.02
CA ASP A 17 13.99 -5.16 -36.02
C ASP A 17 12.84 -5.96 -35.41
N ALA A 18 13.17 -6.89 -34.52
CA ALA A 18 12.25 -7.39 -33.53
C ALA A 18 12.12 -6.32 -32.43
N ALA A 19 11.64 -5.12 -32.80
CA ALA A 19 11.15 -4.13 -31.86
C ALA A 19 9.97 -4.76 -31.15
N THR A 20 10.20 -5.12 -29.89
CA THR A 20 9.17 -5.47 -28.92
C THR A 20 8.10 -4.39 -28.97
N SER A 21 6.96 -4.70 -29.56
CA SER A 21 5.77 -3.86 -29.58
C SER A 21 5.16 -3.84 -28.16
N GLU A 22 5.77 -3.05 -27.27
CA GLU A 22 5.06 -2.61 -26.08
C GLU A 22 3.86 -1.79 -26.56
N THR A 23 2.66 -2.27 -26.23
CA THR A 23 1.45 -1.51 -26.53
C THR A 23 1.57 -0.12 -25.90
N PRO A 24 1.24 0.97 -26.62
CA PRO A 24 1.38 2.35 -26.13
C PRO A 24 0.73 2.57 -24.76
N GLU A 25 -0.35 1.86 -24.48
CA GLU A 25 -1.08 1.90 -23.20
C GLU A 25 -0.27 1.32 -22.03
N ALA A 26 0.50 0.25 -22.22
CA ALA A 26 1.34 -0.34 -21.17
C ALA A 26 2.49 0.62 -20.79
N GLY A 27 3.08 1.31 -21.76
CA GLY A 27 4.12 2.31 -21.52
C GLY A 27 3.60 3.57 -20.84
N GLU A 28 2.36 3.96 -21.10
CA GLU A 28 1.72 5.11 -20.47
C GLU A 28 1.31 4.80 -19.03
N PHE A 29 0.73 3.63 -18.77
CA PHE A 29 0.43 3.16 -17.43
C PHE A 29 1.69 3.05 -16.55
N ALA A 30 2.78 2.50 -17.10
CA ALA A 30 4.06 2.42 -16.40
C ALA A 30 4.62 3.80 -16.03
N ARG A 31 4.52 4.78 -16.93
CA ARG A 31 4.91 6.18 -16.66
C ARG A 31 4.05 6.86 -15.61
N GLN A 32 2.74 6.67 -15.67
CA GLN A 32 1.82 7.24 -14.67
C GLN A 32 2.06 6.59 -13.30
N PHE A 33 2.28 5.28 -13.24
CA PHE A 33 2.59 4.58 -12.00
C PHE A 33 3.94 5.02 -11.42
N ALA A 34 4.98 5.14 -12.24
CA ALA A 34 6.29 5.63 -11.82
C ALA A 34 6.22 7.06 -11.29
N ALA A 35 5.47 7.95 -11.95
CA ALA A 35 5.26 9.32 -11.50
C ALA A 35 4.45 9.38 -10.18
N ALA A 36 3.48 8.51 -10.01
CA ALA A 36 2.73 8.38 -8.75
C ALA A 36 3.62 7.83 -7.62
N ALA A 37 4.44 6.83 -7.90
CA ALA A 37 5.41 6.27 -6.97
C ALA A 37 6.46 7.30 -6.56
N GLU A 38 6.94 8.13 -7.49
CA GLU A 38 7.88 9.20 -7.21
C GLU A 38 7.28 10.28 -6.30
N LYS A 39 6.02 10.65 -6.54
CA LYS A 39 5.28 11.60 -5.68
C LYS A 39 4.95 11.03 -4.31
N SER A 40 4.82 9.71 -4.15
CA SER A 40 4.53 9.05 -2.88
C SER A 40 5.77 8.81 -2.00
N GLY A 41 6.96 9.26 -2.41
CA GLY A 41 8.22 8.99 -1.71
C GLY A 41 8.80 7.59 -1.95
N LEU A 42 8.09 6.71 -2.66
CA LEU A 42 8.59 5.39 -3.06
C LEU A 42 9.70 5.48 -4.12
N GLY A 43 9.77 6.59 -4.85
CA GLY A 43 10.84 6.87 -5.81
C GLY A 43 12.23 7.02 -5.16
N ALA A 44 12.29 7.41 -3.88
CA ALA A 44 13.54 7.43 -3.11
C ALA A 44 14.06 5.99 -2.84
N LEU A 45 13.16 5.02 -2.72
CA LEU A 45 13.49 3.60 -2.56
C LEU A 45 14.15 3.00 -3.82
N ALA A 46 13.85 3.54 -4.98
CA ALA A 46 14.36 3.07 -6.27
C ALA A 46 15.76 3.65 -6.61
N ARG A 47 16.12 4.79 -6.01
CA ARG A 47 17.36 5.52 -6.30
C ARG A 47 18.49 5.16 -5.35
N ASP A 48 18.84 3.95 -5.08
CA ASP A 48 20.04 3.43 -4.40
C ASP A 48 20.88 4.40 -3.51
N GLU A 49 20.28 5.48 -3.03
CA GLU A 49 20.82 6.33 -2.00
C GLU A 49 20.65 5.60 -0.67
N ARG A 50 21.64 5.65 0.20
CA ARG A 50 21.61 5.05 1.54
C ARG A 50 20.34 5.50 2.24
N LEU A 51 19.29 4.66 2.19
CA LEU A 51 18.03 4.96 2.81
C LEU A 51 18.25 5.15 4.30
N SER A 52 18.13 6.38 4.71
CA SER A 52 18.07 6.75 6.11
C SER A 52 16.67 6.38 6.64
N GLY A 53 16.56 6.11 7.94
CA GLY A 53 15.24 5.93 8.55
C GLY A 53 14.28 7.11 8.30
N ARG A 54 14.82 8.29 7.93
CA ARG A 54 14.04 9.46 7.50
C ARG A 54 13.38 9.28 6.14
N ASP A 55 14.02 8.60 5.20
CA ASP A 55 13.47 8.36 3.86
C ASP A 55 12.35 7.33 3.91
N LEU A 56 12.48 6.31 4.77
CA LEU A 56 11.41 5.35 5.05
C LEU A 56 10.22 6.02 5.74
N LEU A 57 10.48 6.92 6.70
CA LEU A 57 9.43 7.75 7.32
C LEU A 57 8.77 8.67 6.29
N GLY A 58 9.54 9.25 5.36
CA GLY A 58 9.02 10.08 4.27
C GLY A 58 8.09 9.32 3.34
N ALA A 59 8.41 8.07 3.01
CA ALA A 59 7.59 7.20 2.17
C ALA A 59 6.22 6.87 2.79
N VAL A 60 6.12 6.82 4.13
CA VAL A 60 4.86 6.61 4.88
C VAL A 60 4.12 7.94 5.15
N GLY A 61 4.59 9.06 4.58
CA GLY A 61 3.99 10.39 4.79
C GLY A 61 4.58 11.16 5.97
N GLY A 62 5.71 10.72 6.51
CA GLY A 62 6.38 11.31 7.66
C GLY A 62 5.60 11.11 8.96
N VAL A 63 6.14 11.65 10.06
CA VAL A 63 5.48 11.63 11.39
C VAL A 63 4.10 12.27 11.31
N ARG A 64 3.94 13.33 10.53
CA ARG A 64 2.66 14.01 10.35
C ARG A 64 1.62 13.11 9.68
N GLY A 65 1.95 12.40 8.60
CA GLY A 65 1.04 11.47 7.94
C GLY A 65 0.63 10.30 8.84
N ILE A 66 1.55 9.82 9.67
CA ILE A 66 1.28 8.80 10.69
C ILE A 66 0.27 9.31 11.72
N LEU A 67 0.48 10.53 12.25
CA LEU A 67 -0.43 11.14 13.21
C LEU A 67 -1.82 11.38 12.59
N GLU A 68 -1.88 11.94 11.40
CA GLU A 68 -3.14 12.16 10.66
C GLU A 68 -3.92 10.84 10.45
N ALA A 69 -3.23 9.72 10.25
CA ALA A 69 -3.85 8.41 10.05
C ALA A 69 -4.32 7.74 11.36
N LEU A 70 -3.61 7.96 12.47
CA LEU A 70 -3.89 7.30 13.75
C LEU A 70 -4.83 8.10 14.65
N LEU A 71 -4.69 9.42 14.68
CA LEU A 71 -5.37 10.26 15.66
C LEU A 71 -6.90 10.20 15.59
N PRO A 72 -7.58 10.18 14.43
CA PRO A 72 -9.03 10.07 14.41
C PRO A 72 -9.53 8.77 15.07
N GLY A 73 -8.87 7.65 14.80
CA GLY A 73 -9.20 6.37 15.44
C GLY A 73 -8.90 6.36 16.95
N LEU A 74 -7.79 6.98 17.36
CA LEU A 74 -7.42 7.12 18.76
C LEU A 74 -8.42 8.01 19.51
N VAL A 75 -8.81 9.14 18.93
CA VAL A 75 -9.80 10.04 19.52
C VAL A 75 -11.14 9.35 19.66
N PHE A 76 -11.60 8.60 18.64
CA PHE A 76 -12.80 7.78 18.76
C PHE A 76 -12.70 6.83 19.97
N LEU A 77 -11.63 6.04 20.03
CA LEU A 77 -11.44 5.04 21.08
C LEU A 77 -11.39 5.68 22.47
N VAL A 78 -10.58 6.72 22.64
CA VAL A 78 -10.42 7.40 23.95
C VAL A 78 -11.73 8.04 24.38
N THR A 79 -12.39 8.78 23.49
CA THR A 79 -13.67 9.44 23.82
C THR A 79 -14.73 8.40 24.18
N TYR A 80 -14.84 7.33 23.40
CA TYR A 80 -15.79 6.26 23.65
C TYR A 80 -15.52 5.58 25.01
N SER A 81 -14.27 5.16 25.28
CA SER A 81 -13.90 4.50 26.53
C SER A 81 -14.06 5.44 27.76
N VAL A 82 -13.75 6.72 27.63
CA VAL A 82 -13.95 7.68 28.72
C VAL A 82 -15.42 7.84 29.02
N LEU A 83 -16.27 8.01 28.03
CA LEU A 83 -17.71 8.18 28.24
C LEU A 83 -18.37 6.93 28.81
N THR A 84 -18.02 5.74 28.33
CA THR A 84 -18.62 4.48 28.78
C THR A 84 -18.05 4.01 30.12
N SER A 85 -16.71 3.94 30.25
CA SER A 85 -16.06 3.29 31.41
C SER A 85 -15.86 4.23 32.59
N PHE A 86 -15.67 5.55 32.38
CA PHE A 86 -15.43 6.51 33.46
C PHE A 86 -16.64 7.39 33.75
N ALA A 87 -17.37 7.85 32.71
CA ALA A 87 -18.54 8.72 32.93
C ALA A 87 -19.85 7.93 33.08
N GLY A 88 -19.83 6.60 32.87
CA GLY A 88 -20.97 5.71 33.03
C GLY A 88 -22.08 5.91 32.00
N TRP A 89 -21.77 6.49 30.84
CA TRP A 89 -22.75 6.64 29.76
C TRP A 89 -23.13 5.31 29.15
N ALA A 90 -24.39 5.18 28.73
CA ALA A 90 -24.79 4.05 27.92
C ALA A 90 -24.02 4.06 26.59
N THR A 91 -23.67 2.87 26.06
CA THR A 91 -22.91 2.70 24.84
C THR A 91 -23.51 3.45 23.65
N GLU A 92 -24.83 3.45 23.54
CA GLU A 92 -25.59 4.18 22.50
C GLU A 92 -25.40 5.70 22.62
N SER A 93 -25.44 6.24 23.84
CA SER A 93 -25.26 7.69 24.11
C SER A 93 -23.83 8.15 23.88
N ALA A 94 -22.83 7.29 24.11
CA ALA A 94 -21.42 7.58 23.91
C ALA A 94 -21.01 7.55 22.41
N LEU A 95 -21.78 6.87 21.56
CA LEU A 95 -21.45 6.67 20.15
C LEU A 95 -21.35 8.00 19.38
N ILE A 96 -22.39 8.82 19.44
CA ILE A 96 -22.47 10.06 18.65
C ILE A 96 -21.35 11.04 19.00
N PRO A 97 -21.08 11.39 20.28
CA PRO A 97 -20.00 12.32 20.61
C PRO A 97 -18.62 11.76 20.25
N SER A 98 -18.41 10.45 20.35
CA SER A 98 -17.14 9.82 19.98
C SER A 98 -16.89 9.86 18.47
N LEU A 99 -17.91 9.59 17.67
CA LEU A 99 -17.83 9.74 16.21
C LEU A 99 -17.66 11.18 15.79
N ALA A 100 -18.40 12.12 16.42
CA ALA A 100 -18.29 13.56 16.13
C ALA A 100 -16.87 14.08 16.39
N ALA A 101 -16.25 13.69 17.49
CA ALA A 101 -14.87 14.04 17.81
C ALA A 101 -13.88 13.48 16.76
N SER A 102 -14.03 12.22 16.39
CA SER A 102 -13.18 11.55 15.40
C SER A 102 -13.30 12.18 14.01
N VAL A 103 -14.55 12.34 13.53
CA VAL A 103 -14.85 12.94 12.22
C VAL A 103 -14.42 14.41 12.19
N GLY A 104 -14.72 15.17 13.25
CA GLY A 104 -14.29 16.56 13.36
C GLY A 104 -12.77 16.71 13.23
N LEU A 105 -12.01 15.88 13.90
CA LEU A 105 -10.55 15.86 13.79
C LEU A 105 -10.08 15.49 12.37
N ALA A 106 -10.70 14.50 11.73
CA ALA A 106 -10.37 14.10 10.36
C ALA A 106 -10.65 15.24 9.36
N VAL A 107 -11.76 15.97 9.54
CA VAL A 107 -12.08 17.17 8.75
C VAL A 107 -11.04 18.25 8.93
N VAL A 108 -10.65 18.55 10.18
CA VAL A 108 -9.60 19.54 10.47
C VAL A 108 -8.29 19.17 9.81
N PHE A 109 -7.84 17.93 9.93
CA PHE A 109 -6.61 17.49 9.28
C PHE A 109 -6.68 17.58 7.75
N THR A 110 -7.82 17.22 7.16
CA THR A 110 -8.02 17.34 5.71
C THR A 110 -7.99 18.80 5.27
N ALA A 111 -8.66 19.69 5.98
CA ALA A 111 -8.68 21.14 5.70
C ALA A 111 -7.27 21.74 5.80
N VAL A 112 -6.54 21.43 6.87
CA VAL A 112 -5.15 21.89 7.05
C VAL A 112 -4.25 21.37 5.93
N ARG A 113 -4.41 20.12 5.52
CA ARG A 113 -3.62 19.52 4.45
C ARG A 113 -3.87 20.17 3.09
N ILE A 114 -5.12 20.49 2.79
CA ILE A 114 -5.51 21.24 1.59
C ILE A 114 -4.92 22.66 1.65
N ALA A 115 -5.06 23.36 2.77
CA ALA A 115 -4.56 24.73 2.96
C ALA A 115 -3.03 24.80 2.85
N THR A 116 -2.30 23.78 3.29
CA THR A 116 -0.84 23.68 3.19
C THR A 116 -0.33 23.13 1.86
N LYS A 117 -1.19 23.01 0.84
CA LYS A 117 -0.87 22.48 -0.49
C LYS A 117 -0.23 21.07 -0.46
N GLY A 118 -0.57 20.26 0.56
CA GLY A 118 -0.22 18.85 0.63
C GLY A 118 -0.97 18.03 -0.41
N GLN A 119 -0.71 16.71 -0.47
CA GLN A 119 -1.43 15.83 -1.41
C GLN A 119 -2.89 15.67 -0.97
N PRO A 120 -3.87 16.28 -1.66
CA PRO A 120 -5.27 16.29 -1.21
C PRO A 120 -5.93 14.91 -1.37
N THR A 121 -5.53 14.14 -2.38
CA THR A 121 -6.14 12.84 -2.71
C THR A 121 -6.08 11.85 -1.56
N GLN A 122 -4.94 11.75 -0.87
CA GLN A 122 -4.77 10.85 0.28
C GLN A 122 -5.62 11.30 1.48
N ALA A 123 -5.68 12.63 1.74
CA ALA A 123 -6.46 13.17 2.85
C ALA A 123 -7.98 12.98 2.60
N ILE A 124 -8.43 13.25 1.39
CA ILE A 124 -9.84 13.07 0.99
C ILE A 124 -10.23 11.58 1.06
N ALA A 125 -9.38 10.68 0.55
CA ALA A 125 -9.64 9.24 0.65
C ALA A 125 -9.73 8.76 2.11
N GLY A 126 -8.86 9.25 2.99
CA GLY A 126 -8.91 8.99 4.42
C GLY A 126 -10.20 9.51 5.07
N LEU A 127 -10.60 10.75 4.76
CA LEU A 127 -11.84 11.34 5.24
C LEU A 127 -13.07 10.55 4.80
N ILE A 128 -13.14 10.17 3.51
CA ILE A 128 -14.23 9.33 3.00
C ILE A 128 -14.29 8.00 3.78
N GLY A 129 -13.17 7.37 4.04
CA GLY A 129 -13.11 6.14 4.83
C GLY A 129 -13.63 6.32 6.26
N VAL A 130 -13.26 7.42 6.94
CA VAL A 130 -13.77 7.75 8.29
C VAL A 130 -15.26 8.03 8.26
N LEU A 131 -15.74 8.82 7.30
CA LEU A 131 -17.17 9.13 7.15
C LEU A 131 -18.00 7.88 6.85
N ALA A 132 -17.55 7.01 5.95
CA ALA A 132 -18.24 5.77 5.64
C ALA A 132 -18.32 4.83 6.86
N SER A 133 -17.24 4.71 7.63
CA SER A 133 -17.20 3.92 8.87
C SER A 133 -18.15 4.51 9.92
N ALA A 134 -18.14 5.84 10.10
CA ALA A 134 -19.01 6.53 11.02
C ALA A 134 -20.49 6.39 10.62
N ALA A 135 -20.79 6.56 9.33
CA ALA A 135 -22.16 6.40 8.81
C ALA A 135 -22.70 4.98 9.07
N LEU A 136 -21.87 3.96 8.88
CA LEU A 136 -22.25 2.58 9.17
C LEU A 136 -22.58 2.37 10.65
N ALA A 137 -21.71 2.86 11.55
CA ALA A 137 -21.92 2.77 12.99
C ALA A 137 -23.18 3.51 13.46
N LEU A 138 -23.46 4.70 12.87
CA LEU A 138 -24.68 5.46 13.14
C LEU A 138 -25.93 4.75 12.65
N TRP A 139 -25.84 4.14 11.47
CA TRP A 139 -26.98 3.42 10.87
C TRP A 139 -27.37 2.19 11.68
N THR A 140 -26.37 1.45 12.16
CA THR A 140 -26.59 0.23 12.98
C THR A 140 -26.81 0.52 14.46
N GLY A 141 -26.43 1.70 14.94
CA GLY A 141 -26.45 2.06 16.35
C GLY A 141 -25.34 1.39 17.18
N ASN A 142 -24.41 0.67 16.54
CA ASN A 142 -23.36 -0.11 17.20
C ASN A 142 -21.97 0.50 16.97
N ALA A 143 -21.25 0.81 18.06
CA ALA A 143 -19.91 1.39 17.99
C ALA A 143 -18.88 0.47 17.30
N ARG A 144 -19.01 -0.85 17.46
CA ARG A 144 -18.15 -1.85 16.82
C ARG A 144 -18.19 -1.78 15.30
N ASP A 145 -19.32 -1.36 14.71
CA ASP A 145 -19.52 -1.34 13.27
C ASP A 145 -18.69 -0.25 12.58
N ASN A 146 -18.14 0.70 13.34
CA ASN A 146 -17.11 1.63 12.86
C ASN A 146 -15.84 0.91 12.35
N TYR A 147 -15.65 -0.35 12.68
CA TYR A 147 -14.49 -1.16 12.27
C TYR A 147 -14.77 -2.07 11.06
N VAL A 148 -16.03 -2.29 10.72
CA VAL A 148 -16.45 -3.26 9.69
C VAL A 148 -15.87 -2.96 8.31
N LEU A 149 -15.82 -1.69 7.91
CA LEU A 149 -15.21 -1.29 6.63
C LEU A 149 -13.74 -1.72 6.55
N GLY A 150 -13.03 -1.69 7.69
CA GLY A 150 -11.67 -2.19 7.79
C GLY A 150 -11.57 -3.70 7.56
N PHE A 151 -12.55 -4.49 8.02
CA PHE A 151 -12.57 -5.94 7.79
C PHE A 151 -12.78 -6.25 6.31
N PHE A 152 -13.73 -5.60 5.66
CA PHE A 152 -13.94 -5.76 4.22
C PHE A 152 -12.70 -5.37 3.42
N THR A 153 -12.05 -4.30 3.78
CA THR A 153 -10.81 -3.86 3.12
C THR A 153 -9.69 -4.90 3.28
N ASN A 154 -9.46 -5.40 4.51
CA ASN A 154 -8.46 -6.44 4.75
C ASN A 154 -8.79 -7.74 4.00
N ALA A 155 -10.07 -8.17 4.01
CA ALA A 155 -10.51 -9.35 3.29
C ALA A 155 -10.33 -9.20 1.78
N ALA A 156 -10.67 -8.04 1.22
CA ALA A 156 -10.47 -7.74 -0.20
C ALA A 156 -8.98 -7.82 -0.60
N TYR A 157 -8.07 -7.29 0.24
CA TYR A 157 -6.63 -7.42 0.00
C TYR A 157 -6.17 -8.88 0.09
N VAL A 158 -6.63 -9.67 1.06
CA VAL A 158 -6.31 -11.11 1.14
C VAL A 158 -6.74 -11.81 -0.14
N VAL A 159 -7.99 -11.59 -0.59
CA VAL A 159 -8.52 -12.22 -1.81
C VAL A 159 -7.74 -11.78 -3.04
N ALA A 160 -7.52 -10.48 -3.23
CA ALA A 160 -6.80 -9.95 -4.39
C ALA A 160 -5.35 -10.49 -4.47
N LEU A 161 -4.64 -10.53 -3.33
CA LEU A 161 -3.28 -11.04 -3.28
C LEU A 161 -3.23 -12.57 -3.48
N LEU A 162 -4.20 -13.32 -2.94
CA LEU A 162 -4.32 -14.75 -3.19
C LEU A 162 -4.58 -15.03 -4.67
N VAL A 163 -5.53 -14.31 -5.29
CA VAL A 163 -5.79 -14.43 -6.73
C VAL A 163 -4.52 -14.14 -7.53
N SER A 164 -3.76 -13.10 -7.17
CA SER A 164 -2.50 -12.77 -7.84
C SER A 164 -1.48 -13.90 -7.79
N LEU A 165 -1.41 -14.64 -6.67
CA LEU A 165 -0.55 -15.84 -6.56
C LEU A 165 -1.08 -17.00 -7.39
N LEU A 166 -2.41 -17.26 -7.36
CA LEU A 166 -3.03 -18.35 -8.11
C LEU A 166 -2.85 -18.19 -9.62
N VAL A 167 -2.99 -16.97 -10.13
CA VAL A 167 -2.74 -16.67 -11.55
C VAL A 167 -1.25 -16.55 -11.88
N ARG A 168 -0.36 -16.85 -10.94
CA ARG A 168 1.10 -16.78 -11.08
C ARG A 168 1.64 -15.38 -11.47
N TRP A 169 0.93 -14.34 -11.05
CA TRP A 169 1.33 -12.94 -11.18
C TRP A 169 1.38 -12.29 -9.79
N PRO A 170 2.42 -12.61 -8.97
CA PRO A 170 2.51 -12.06 -7.61
C PRO A 170 2.45 -10.53 -7.64
N ALA A 171 1.47 -9.95 -6.95
CA ALA A 171 1.22 -8.51 -6.99
C ALA A 171 2.42 -7.68 -6.53
N LEU A 172 3.15 -8.15 -5.51
CA LEU A 172 4.36 -7.48 -5.03
C LEU A 172 5.48 -7.50 -6.09
N GLY A 173 5.52 -8.52 -6.94
CA GLY A 173 6.45 -8.57 -8.07
C GLY A 173 6.15 -7.52 -9.13
N LEU A 174 4.87 -7.29 -9.44
CA LEU A 174 4.45 -6.22 -10.33
C LEU A 174 4.83 -4.85 -9.75
N ILE A 175 4.48 -4.59 -8.48
CA ILE A 175 4.79 -3.32 -7.83
C ILE A 175 6.30 -3.07 -7.83
N VAL A 176 7.11 -4.05 -7.40
CA VAL A 176 8.57 -3.91 -7.34
C VAL A 176 9.17 -3.82 -8.75
N GLY A 177 8.72 -4.62 -9.71
CA GLY A 177 9.21 -4.60 -11.08
C GLY A 177 9.01 -3.24 -11.76
N PHE A 178 7.83 -2.65 -11.62
CA PHE A 178 7.58 -1.28 -12.12
C PHE A 178 8.36 -0.22 -11.35
N LEU A 179 8.51 -0.35 -10.04
CA LEU A 179 9.28 0.58 -9.21
C LEU A 179 10.78 0.57 -9.58
N MET A 180 11.33 -0.60 -9.90
CA MET A 180 12.73 -0.78 -10.32
C MET A 180 12.95 -0.52 -11.83
N GLY A 181 11.92 -0.16 -12.58
CA GLY A 181 11.99 0.09 -14.01
C GLY A 181 12.18 -1.15 -14.88
N GLU A 182 12.05 -2.35 -14.31
CA GLU A 182 12.17 -3.63 -15.03
C GLU A 182 10.86 -4.07 -15.71
N GLY A 183 9.75 -3.35 -15.45
CA GLY A 183 8.44 -3.76 -15.97
C GLY A 183 8.07 -5.17 -15.51
N VAL A 184 7.96 -6.11 -16.43
CA VAL A 184 7.63 -7.52 -16.15
C VAL A 184 8.80 -8.50 -16.29
N SER A 185 10.00 -8.03 -16.67
CA SER A 185 11.18 -8.87 -16.92
C SER A 185 11.71 -9.60 -15.67
N TRP A 186 11.35 -9.13 -14.47
CA TRP A 186 11.66 -9.81 -13.19
C TRP A 186 11.15 -11.27 -13.15
N ARG A 187 10.18 -11.62 -13.97
CA ARG A 187 9.62 -12.98 -14.02
C ARG A 187 10.58 -14.00 -14.61
N ASP A 188 11.49 -13.57 -15.46
CA ASP A 188 12.48 -14.45 -16.11
C ASP A 188 13.59 -14.85 -15.13
N ASP A 189 13.80 -14.04 -14.09
CA ASP A 189 14.70 -14.35 -12.97
C ASP A 189 13.98 -15.14 -11.88
N ARG A 190 14.36 -16.40 -11.73
CA ARG A 190 13.79 -17.33 -10.74
C ARG A 190 13.92 -16.82 -9.29
N ARG A 191 14.99 -16.08 -9.00
CA ARG A 191 15.25 -15.51 -7.67
C ARG A 191 14.30 -14.36 -7.38
N LYS A 192 14.13 -13.44 -8.32
CA LYS A 192 13.19 -12.32 -8.24
C LYS A 192 11.75 -12.82 -8.14
N TYR A 193 11.38 -13.80 -8.95
CA TYR A 193 10.05 -14.39 -8.93
C TYR A 193 9.70 -15.04 -7.58
N ARG A 194 10.62 -15.82 -6.99
CA ARG A 194 10.42 -16.43 -5.66
C ARG A 194 10.32 -15.37 -4.57
N ALA A 195 11.14 -14.33 -4.61
CA ALA A 195 11.06 -13.22 -3.68
C ALA A 195 9.72 -12.48 -3.77
N ALA A 196 9.22 -12.25 -4.98
CA ALA A 196 7.91 -11.66 -5.21
C ALA A 196 6.77 -12.51 -4.64
N GLN A 197 6.80 -13.83 -4.85
CA GLN A 197 5.84 -14.75 -4.24
C GLN A 197 5.89 -14.71 -2.71
N PHE A 198 7.10 -14.78 -2.15
CA PHE A 198 7.29 -14.74 -0.70
C PHE A 198 6.79 -13.43 -0.09
N LEU A 199 7.13 -12.30 -0.68
CA LEU A 199 6.62 -11.00 -0.23
C LEU A 199 5.10 -10.92 -0.32
N THR A 200 4.50 -11.41 -1.41
CA THR A 200 3.04 -11.45 -1.53
C THR A 200 2.40 -12.28 -0.42
N LEU A 201 3.01 -13.43 -0.05
CA LEU A 201 2.56 -14.25 1.09
C LEU A 201 2.70 -13.51 2.43
N VAL A 202 3.77 -12.77 2.66
CA VAL A 202 3.96 -11.96 3.87
C VAL A 202 2.85 -10.91 4.00
N TRP A 203 2.49 -10.25 2.91
CA TRP A 203 1.39 -9.27 2.90
C TRP A 203 0.02 -9.91 3.10
N ILE A 204 -0.23 -11.10 2.52
CA ILE A 204 -1.43 -11.89 2.83
C ILE A 204 -1.47 -12.21 4.32
N GLY A 205 -0.34 -12.65 4.90
CA GLY A 205 -0.21 -12.94 6.33
C GLY A 205 -0.55 -11.73 7.20
N LEU A 206 -0.10 -10.53 6.82
CA LEU A 206 -0.42 -9.29 7.52
C LEU A 206 -1.94 -9.03 7.54
N PHE A 207 -2.60 -9.05 6.39
CA PHE A 207 -4.04 -8.77 6.32
C PHE A 207 -4.87 -9.88 6.98
N ALA A 208 -4.48 -11.14 6.81
CA ALA A 208 -5.13 -12.28 7.46
C ALA A 208 -4.98 -12.22 8.99
N ALA A 209 -3.79 -11.90 9.51
CA ALA A 209 -3.55 -11.75 10.95
C ALA A 209 -4.43 -10.65 11.55
N ARG A 210 -4.62 -9.53 10.85
CA ARG A 210 -5.53 -8.47 11.29
C ARG A 210 -6.97 -8.96 11.40
N LEU A 211 -7.47 -9.74 10.45
CA LEU A 211 -8.79 -10.33 10.51
C LEU A 211 -8.91 -11.35 11.65
N LEU A 212 -7.93 -12.25 11.78
CA LEU A 212 -7.91 -13.29 12.80
C LEU A 212 -7.91 -12.71 14.23
N VAL A 213 -7.25 -11.59 14.45
CA VAL A 213 -7.20 -10.94 15.76
C VAL A 213 -8.43 -10.07 16.01
N GLN A 214 -8.88 -9.30 15.03
CA GLN A 214 -9.93 -8.29 15.25
C GLN A 214 -11.34 -8.86 15.16
N VAL A 215 -11.60 -9.86 14.30
CA VAL A 215 -12.96 -10.45 14.15
C VAL A 215 -13.46 -11.09 15.47
N PRO A 216 -12.68 -11.83 16.25
CA PRO A 216 -13.13 -12.33 17.55
C PRO A 216 -13.58 -11.20 18.49
N PHE A 217 -12.83 -10.10 18.58
CA PHE A 217 -13.22 -8.95 19.43
C PHE A 217 -14.51 -8.29 18.93
N TYR A 218 -14.72 -8.25 17.62
CA TYR A 218 -15.97 -7.78 17.04
C TYR A 218 -17.16 -8.65 17.44
N LEU A 219 -16.99 -9.98 17.43
CA LEU A 219 -18.06 -10.92 17.76
C LEU A 219 -18.47 -10.86 19.24
N VAL A 220 -17.54 -10.54 20.14
CA VAL A 220 -17.80 -10.36 21.58
C VAL A 220 -18.13 -8.92 21.97
N ASP A 221 -18.31 -8.03 20.98
CA ASP A 221 -18.66 -6.61 21.16
C ASP A 221 -17.66 -5.80 22.01
N ASN A 222 -16.38 -6.16 21.95
CA ASN A 222 -15.33 -5.47 22.70
C ASN A 222 -14.72 -4.35 21.84
N VAL A 223 -15.34 -3.18 21.86
CA VAL A 223 -14.95 -2.00 21.08
C VAL A 223 -13.55 -1.50 21.46
N GLU A 224 -13.19 -1.59 22.74
CA GLU A 224 -11.89 -1.14 23.24
C GLU A 224 -10.74 -2.00 22.72
N ALA A 225 -10.90 -3.32 22.78
CA ALA A 225 -9.91 -4.27 22.21
C ALA A 225 -9.82 -4.12 20.67
N LEU A 226 -10.94 -3.89 19.98
CA LEU A 226 -10.95 -3.58 18.55
C LEU A 226 -10.14 -2.32 18.23
N GLY A 227 -10.36 -1.24 18.96
CA GLY A 227 -9.64 0.00 18.77
C GLY A 227 -8.14 -0.15 19.05
N ALA A 228 -7.78 -0.76 20.18
CA ALA A 228 -6.40 -1.00 20.57
C ALA A 228 -5.66 -1.87 19.55
N THR A 229 -6.26 -2.99 19.13
CA THR A 229 -5.65 -3.88 18.13
C THR A 229 -5.56 -3.22 16.75
N ARG A 230 -6.55 -2.42 16.33
CA ARG A 230 -6.49 -1.65 15.08
C ARG A 230 -5.33 -0.67 15.06
N LEU A 231 -5.05 0.01 16.19
CA LEU A 231 -3.93 0.94 16.32
C LEU A 231 -2.58 0.21 16.30
N LEU A 232 -2.43 -0.85 17.10
CA LEU A 232 -1.19 -1.64 17.19
C LEU A 232 -0.87 -2.36 15.88
N MET A 233 -1.87 -2.96 15.24
CA MET A 233 -1.73 -3.66 13.97
C MET A 233 -1.91 -2.72 12.75
N GLY A 234 -2.00 -1.42 12.99
CA GLY A 234 -2.03 -0.39 11.97
C GLY A 234 -0.63 -0.01 11.52
N VAL A 235 -0.29 1.28 11.62
CA VAL A 235 0.98 1.84 11.14
C VAL A 235 2.22 1.09 11.63
N PRO A 236 2.33 0.65 12.90
CA PRO A 236 3.52 -0.07 13.35
C PRO A 236 3.76 -1.37 12.59
N LEU A 237 2.71 -2.18 12.40
CA LEU A 237 2.82 -3.45 11.69
C LEU A 237 3.08 -3.24 10.19
N TYR A 238 2.42 -2.25 9.56
CA TYR A 238 2.68 -1.90 8.18
C TYR A 238 4.12 -1.43 7.98
N ALA A 239 4.64 -0.58 8.86
CA ALA A 239 6.01 -0.10 8.79
C ALA A 239 7.03 -1.26 8.89
N LEU A 240 6.79 -2.20 9.80
CA LEU A 240 7.62 -3.39 9.96
C LEU A 240 7.63 -4.24 8.67
N VAL A 241 6.46 -4.53 8.09
CA VAL A 241 6.37 -5.32 6.85
C VAL A 241 6.95 -4.57 5.65
N LEU A 242 6.82 -3.24 5.59
CA LEU A 242 7.47 -2.43 4.56
C LEU A 242 8.99 -2.48 4.65
N VAL A 243 9.55 -2.30 5.85
CA VAL A 243 11.00 -2.42 6.09
C VAL A 243 11.48 -3.82 5.72
N PHE A 244 10.77 -4.85 6.13
CA PHE A 244 11.08 -6.24 5.78
C PHE A 244 11.04 -6.45 4.25
N SER A 245 9.99 -5.96 3.59
CA SER A 245 9.85 -6.06 2.14
C SER A 245 11.02 -5.37 1.42
N TRP A 246 11.40 -4.19 1.88
CA TRP A 246 12.56 -3.47 1.36
C TRP A 246 13.87 -4.26 1.52
N LEU A 247 14.11 -4.86 2.68
CA LEU A 247 15.31 -5.68 2.92
C LEU A 247 15.37 -6.87 1.95
N VAL A 248 14.24 -7.54 1.71
CA VAL A 248 14.16 -8.66 0.75
C VAL A 248 14.42 -8.17 -0.68
N VAL A 249 13.79 -7.06 -1.08
CA VAL A 249 14.00 -6.46 -2.40
C VAL A 249 15.48 -6.09 -2.59
N ARG A 250 16.08 -5.41 -1.64
CA ARG A 250 17.51 -5.04 -1.68
C ARG A 250 18.43 -6.26 -1.79
N ALA A 251 18.08 -7.38 -1.16
CA ALA A 251 18.88 -8.61 -1.23
C ALA A 251 18.79 -9.30 -2.60
N VAL A 252 17.70 -9.09 -3.33
CA VAL A 252 17.43 -9.75 -4.63
C VAL A 252 17.77 -8.83 -5.81
N TYR A 253 17.69 -7.50 -5.63
CA TYR A 253 18.08 -6.48 -6.59
C TYR A 253 19.37 -5.82 -6.09
N PRO A 254 20.53 -6.46 -6.27
CA PRO A 254 21.79 -5.81 -5.90
C PRO A 254 21.95 -4.58 -6.78
N SER A 255 22.23 -3.44 -6.17
CA SER A 255 22.62 -2.22 -6.90
C SER A 255 23.66 -2.58 -7.93
N ALA A 256 23.46 -2.13 -9.17
CA ALA A 256 24.49 -2.25 -10.21
C ALA A 256 25.77 -1.58 -9.67
N ALA A 257 26.61 -2.37 -9.02
CA ALA A 257 27.85 -1.90 -8.46
C ALA A 257 28.71 -1.40 -9.62
N ARG A 258 28.86 -0.08 -9.64
CA ARG A 258 29.97 0.65 -10.28
C ARG A 258 30.80 -0.20 -11.23
N SER A 259 30.57 -0.08 -12.52
CA SER A 259 31.62 -0.31 -13.48
C SER A 259 32.72 0.72 -13.17
N PRO A 260 33.90 0.32 -12.73
CA PRO A 260 35.02 1.27 -12.63
C PRO A 260 35.30 1.75 -14.06
N LYS A 261 35.22 3.07 -14.25
CA LYS A 261 35.75 3.71 -15.46
C LYS A 261 37.28 3.66 -15.48
#